data_959188eab90bbe6a28d6204705326817
#
_entry.id   959188eab90bbe6a28d6204705326817
#
_cell.length_a   1.000
_cell.length_b   1.000
_cell.length_c   1.000
_cell.angle_alpha   90.00
_cell.angle_beta   90.00
_cell.angle_gamma   90.00
#
_symmetry.space_group_name_H-M   'P 1'
#
loop_
_entity.id
_entity.type
_entity.pdbx_description
1 polymer ?
#
loop_
_entity_poly.entity_id
_entity_poly.type
_entity_poly.pdbx_seq_one_letter_code
_entity_poly.pdbx_strand_id
1 'polypeptide(L)'
;MKALYILPLLLATLFVLPSCEQDQDLLEFQVPTVVMQEFKEKYPDATYAEWERVGTKYKADFRYDGRKAEAWFDKGGNWIRTEFEFRGTLPEPVQQLIATKYARYEIDSVEWVETPTGNYYQFELERDGRLDRTLKVREDGTEI
;
A
#
# COMPACT_ATOMS: atom_id res chain seq x y z
N MET A 1 -34.03 -53.79 -36.59
CA MET A 1 -33.83 -52.32 -36.49
C MET A 1 -33.13 -52.03 -35.19
N LYS A 2 -31.86 -51.70 -35.23
CA LYS A 2 -31.07 -51.37 -34.01
C LYS A 2 -31.03 -49.87 -33.83
N ALA A 3 -31.68 -49.37 -32.78
CA ALA A 3 -31.63 -47.97 -32.41
C ALA A 3 -30.27 -47.64 -31.77
N LEU A 4 -29.53 -46.77 -32.40
CA LEU A 4 -28.23 -46.30 -31.90
C LEU A 4 -28.50 -45.06 -31.01
N TYR A 5 -28.37 -45.23 -29.72
CA TYR A 5 -28.43 -44.13 -28.74
C TYR A 5 -27.10 -43.39 -28.74
N ILE A 6 -27.09 -42.19 -29.30
CA ILE A 6 -25.98 -41.27 -29.21
C ILE A 6 -26.10 -40.50 -27.87
N LEU A 7 -25.20 -40.82 -26.94
CA LEU A 7 -25.08 -40.14 -25.66
C LEU A 7 -24.35 -38.81 -25.89
N PRO A 8 -24.93 -37.62 -25.57
CA PRO A 8 -24.18 -36.36 -25.66
C PRO A 8 -23.16 -36.29 -24.53
N LEU A 9 -21.89 -36.20 -24.93
CA LEU A 9 -20.77 -35.94 -24.03
C LEU A 9 -20.88 -34.49 -23.54
N LEU A 10 -21.31 -34.30 -22.28
CA LEU A 10 -21.39 -32.99 -21.65
C LEU A 10 -19.95 -32.53 -21.30
N LEU A 11 -19.39 -31.69 -22.17
CA LEU A 11 -18.10 -31.06 -21.95
C LEU A 11 -18.28 -29.97 -20.88
N ALA A 12 -18.02 -30.30 -19.61
CA ALA A 12 -17.98 -29.33 -18.52
C ALA A 12 -16.75 -28.44 -18.70
N THR A 13 -16.94 -27.29 -19.32
CA THR A 13 -15.94 -26.22 -19.30
C THR A 13 -15.83 -25.66 -17.90
N LEU A 14 -14.73 -26.02 -17.23
CA LEU A 14 -14.34 -25.42 -15.96
C LEU A 14 -13.99 -23.94 -16.28
N PHE A 15 -14.92 -23.02 -16.00
CA PHE A 15 -14.60 -21.60 -15.95
C PHE A 15 -13.74 -21.37 -14.71
N VAL A 16 -12.43 -21.32 -14.89
CA VAL A 16 -11.52 -20.72 -13.89
C VAL A 16 -11.79 -19.23 -13.93
N LEU A 17 -12.61 -18.75 -13.00
CA LEU A 17 -12.75 -17.33 -12.76
C LEU A 17 -11.40 -16.83 -12.22
N PRO A 18 -10.84 -15.74 -12.76
CA PRO A 18 -9.71 -15.09 -12.11
C PRO A 18 -10.17 -14.68 -10.72
N SER A 19 -9.57 -15.27 -9.69
CA SER A 19 -9.73 -14.81 -8.32
C SER A 19 -9.14 -13.39 -8.28
N CYS A 20 -9.98 -12.38 -8.28
CA CYS A 20 -9.56 -11.07 -7.80
C CYS A 20 -9.14 -11.30 -6.35
N GLU A 21 -7.86 -11.15 -6.05
CA GLU A 21 -7.39 -11.06 -4.67
C GLU A 21 -8.03 -9.78 -4.11
N GLN A 22 -9.15 -9.95 -3.42
CA GLN A 22 -9.82 -8.87 -2.73
C GLN A 22 -9.01 -8.55 -1.48
N ASP A 23 -8.80 -7.26 -1.24
CA ASP A 23 -8.30 -6.77 0.03
C ASP A 23 -9.24 -7.29 1.13
N GLN A 24 -8.67 -7.83 2.18
CA GLN A 24 -9.43 -8.49 3.24
C GLN A 24 -9.02 -7.96 4.60
N ASP A 25 -9.97 -7.33 5.29
CA ASP A 25 -9.81 -6.97 6.69
C ASP A 25 -9.53 -8.20 7.54
N LEU A 26 -8.55 -8.09 8.42
CA LEU A 26 -8.10 -9.17 9.28
C LEU A 26 -8.29 -8.82 10.74
N LEU A 27 -8.74 -9.80 11.51
CA LEU A 27 -8.59 -9.75 12.95
C LEU A 27 -7.12 -10.04 13.33
N GLU A 28 -6.64 -9.45 14.42
CA GLU A 28 -5.24 -9.57 14.84
C GLU A 28 -4.73 -11.02 14.88
N PHE A 29 -5.56 -11.96 15.32
CA PHE A 29 -5.19 -13.39 15.40
C PHE A 29 -5.07 -14.08 14.02
N GLN A 30 -5.53 -13.45 12.94
CA GLN A 30 -5.40 -13.95 11.57
C GLN A 30 -4.10 -13.49 10.89
N VAL A 31 -3.42 -12.52 11.51
CA VAL A 31 -2.11 -12.05 11.04
C VAL A 31 -1.03 -13.04 11.46
N PRO A 32 -0.09 -13.42 10.58
CA PRO A 32 1.00 -14.34 10.96
C PRO A 32 1.77 -13.81 12.17
N THR A 33 2.10 -14.71 13.09
CA THR A 33 2.83 -14.36 14.34
C THR A 33 4.12 -13.60 14.06
N VAL A 34 4.86 -13.98 13.01
CA VAL A 34 6.12 -13.31 12.63
C VAL A 34 5.89 -11.87 12.17
N VAL A 35 4.78 -11.58 11.50
CA VAL A 35 4.39 -10.22 11.09
C VAL A 35 4.04 -9.38 12.31
N MET A 36 3.23 -9.95 13.21
CA MET A 36 2.86 -9.29 14.47
C MET A 36 4.06 -8.98 15.36
N GLN A 37 5.01 -9.90 15.42
CA GLN A 37 6.23 -9.74 16.20
C GLN A 37 7.08 -8.59 15.63
N GLU A 38 7.35 -8.60 14.34
CA GLU A 38 8.12 -7.55 13.65
C GLU A 38 7.45 -6.17 13.82
N PHE A 39 6.12 -6.12 13.66
CA PHE A 39 5.37 -4.89 13.88
C PHE A 39 5.53 -4.34 15.30
N LYS A 40 5.37 -5.20 16.32
CA LYS A 40 5.49 -4.79 17.73
C LYS A 40 6.93 -4.38 18.10
N GLU A 41 7.93 -5.03 17.53
CA GLU A 41 9.33 -4.67 17.72
C GLU A 41 9.66 -3.31 17.08
N LYS A 42 9.14 -3.08 15.89
CA LYS A 42 9.40 -1.84 15.15
C LYS A 42 8.59 -0.64 15.68
N TYR A 43 7.37 -0.89 16.13
CA TYR A 43 6.42 0.14 16.58
C TYR A 43 5.84 -0.20 17.96
N PRO A 44 6.66 -0.19 19.01
CA PRO A 44 6.23 -0.62 20.37
C PRO A 44 5.11 0.27 20.93
N ASP A 45 5.06 1.53 20.53
CA ASP A 45 4.06 2.51 20.99
C ASP A 45 2.91 2.71 19.99
N ALA A 46 2.75 1.81 19.04
CA ALA A 46 1.64 1.86 18.09
C ALA A 46 0.29 1.68 18.78
N THR A 47 -0.69 2.49 18.40
CA THR A 47 -2.06 2.41 18.88
C THR A 47 -3.06 2.29 17.74
N TYR A 48 -4.24 1.70 18.01
CA TYR A 48 -5.32 1.55 17.03
C TYR A 48 -4.90 0.82 15.75
N ALA A 49 -4.14 -0.26 15.88
CA ALA A 49 -3.71 -1.05 14.73
C ALA A 49 -4.88 -1.85 14.14
N GLU A 50 -5.20 -1.57 12.89
CA GLU A 50 -6.14 -2.31 12.06
C GLU A 50 -5.35 -3.04 10.97
N TRP A 51 -5.73 -4.28 10.67
CA TRP A 51 -4.98 -5.13 9.76
C TRP A 51 -5.77 -5.49 8.52
N GLU A 52 -5.08 -5.50 7.42
CA GLU A 52 -5.61 -5.88 6.13
C GLU A 52 -4.63 -6.79 5.38
N ARG A 53 -5.17 -7.76 4.65
CA ARG A 53 -4.38 -8.54 3.69
C ARG A 53 -4.61 -7.98 2.30
N VAL A 54 -3.55 -7.49 1.67
CA VAL A 54 -3.54 -6.96 0.32
C VAL A 54 -2.69 -7.87 -0.56
N GLY A 55 -3.34 -8.74 -1.32
CA GLY A 55 -2.68 -9.79 -2.08
C GLY A 55 -1.89 -10.75 -1.17
N THR A 56 -0.58 -10.78 -1.34
CA THR A 56 0.34 -11.61 -0.54
C THR A 56 0.97 -10.87 0.64
N LYS A 57 0.60 -9.61 0.87
CA LYS A 57 1.17 -8.73 1.88
C LYS A 57 0.19 -8.47 3.01
N TYR A 58 0.72 -8.01 4.12
CA TYR A 58 -0.03 -7.57 5.30
C TYR A 58 0.22 -6.10 5.51
N LYS A 59 -0.86 -5.35 5.67
CA LYS A 59 -0.86 -3.92 5.92
C LYS A 59 -1.43 -3.65 7.30
N ALA A 60 -0.77 -2.82 8.10
CA ALA A 60 -1.27 -2.31 9.35
C ALA A 60 -1.52 -0.80 9.20
N ASP A 61 -2.76 -0.37 9.41
CA ASP A 61 -3.11 1.03 9.62
C ASP A 61 -3.10 1.32 11.12
N PHE A 62 -2.32 2.29 11.56
CA PHE A 62 -2.15 2.56 13.00
C PHE A 62 -1.83 4.03 13.28
N ARG A 63 -1.76 4.36 14.56
CA ARG A 63 -1.21 5.65 15.01
C ARG A 63 0.12 5.45 15.69
N TYR A 64 1.06 6.28 15.30
CA TYR A 64 2.40 6.30 15.85
C TYR A 64 2.86 7.73 16.04
N ASP A 65 3.25 8.09 17.27
CA ASP A 65 3.66 9.45 17.62
C ASP A 65 2.61 10.51 17.22
N GLY A 66 1.33 10.18 17.42
CA GLY A 66 0.19 11.05 17.11
C GLY A 66 -0.14 11.20 15.62
N ARG A 67 0.61 10.58 14.72
CA ARG A 67 0.39 10.59 13.27
C ARG A 67 -0.30 9.32 12.79
N LYS A 68 -1.01 9.42 11.68
CA LYS A 68 -1.43 8.22 10.95
C LYS A 68 -0.21 7.59 10.29
N ALA A 69 -0.17 6.28 10.31
CA ALA A 69 0.88 5.49 9.69
C ALA A 69 0.30 4.21 9.08
N GLU A 70 0.95 3.72 8.04
CA GLU A 70 0.60 2.52 7.32
C GLU A 70 1.87 1.70 7.08
N ALA A 71 1.98 0.53 7.71
CA ALA A 71 3.14 -0.34 7.59
C ALA A 71 2.82 -1.61 6.79
N TRP A 72 3.74 -1.99 5.91
CA TRP A 72 3.60 -3.12 5.01
C TRP A 72 4.64 -4.19 5.29
N PHE A 73 4.20 -5.44 5.33
CA PHE A 73 5.03 -6.62 5.58
C PHE A 73 4.74 -7.71 4.55
N ASP A 74 5.72 -8.54 4.27
CA ASP A 74 5.48 -9.80 3.57
C ASP A 74 5.02 -10.89 4.56
N LYS A 75 4.62 -12.03 4.03
CA LYS A 75 4.17 -13.19 4.83
C LYS A 75 5.24 -13.80 5.74
N GLY A 76 6.50 -13.51 5.49
CA GLY A 76 7.65 -13.95 6.28
C GLY A 76 7.99 -13.01 7.43
N GLY A 77 7.26 -11.89 7.58
CA GLY A 77 7.52 -10.85 8.57
C GLY A 77 8.53 -9.80 8.12
N ASN A 78 9.04 -9.87 6.88
CA ASN A 78 9.96 -8.83 6.41
C ASN A 78 9.21 -7.52 6.20
N TRP A 79 9.68 -6.48 6.87
CA TRP A 79 9.17 -5.13 6.67
C TRP A 79 9.50 -4.62 5.26
N ILE A 80 8.50 -4.09 4.58
CA ILE A 80 8.61 -3.60 3.21
C ILE A 80 8.75 -2.09 3.19
N ARG A 81 7.83 -1.39 3.86
CA ARG A 81 7.82 0.08 3.98
C ARG A 81 6.85 0.51 5.08
N THR A 82 7.00 1.77 5.49
CA THR A 82 5.99 2.47 6.29
C THR A 82 5.78 3.87 5.73
N GLU A 83 4.54 4.23 5.58
CA GLU A 83 4.07 5.52 5.12
C GLU A 83 3.53 6.27 6.34
N PHE A 84 4.05 7.47 6.62
CA PHE A 84 3.59 8.33 7.70
C PHE A 84 2.96 9.58 7.13
N GLU A 85 1.80 9.96 7.64
CA GLU A 85 1.25 11.29 7.37
C GLU A 85 2.32 12.34 7.67
N PHE A 86 2.71 13.10 6.65
CA PHE A 86 3.74 14.11 6.82
C PHE A 86 3.16 15.37 7.46
N ARG A 87 3.81 15.80 8.54
CA ARG A 87 3.47 17.02 9.27
C ARG A 87 4.75 17.78 9.53
N GLY A 88 5.04 18.77 8.71
CA GLY A 88 6.24 19.55 8.87
C GLY A 88 6.53 20.46 7.68
N THR A 89 7.74 20.98 7.62
CA THR A 89 8.23 21.76 6.51
C THR A 89 9.06 20.87 5.59
N LEU A 90 8.73 20.83 4.32
CA LEU A 90 9.52 20.12 3.32
C LEU A 90 10.91 20.73 3.18
N PRO A 91 11.94 19.94 2.86
CA PRO A 91 13.27 20.45 2.50
C PRO A 91 13.20 21.44 1.32
N GLU A 92 14.09 22.43 1.33
CA GLU A 92 14.10 23.47 0.28
C GLU A 92 14.18 22.91 -1.15
N PRO A 93 15.02 21.89 -1.47
CA PRO A 93 15.06 21.30 -2.81
C PRO A 93 13.73 20.70 -3.25
N VAL A 94 12.99 20.08 -2.32
CA VAL A 94 11.66 19.52 -2.59
C VAL A 94 10.65 20.64 -2.85
N GLN A 95 10.66 21.70 -2.03
CA GLN A 95 9.81 22.86 -2.23
C GLN A 95 10.05 23.50 -3.59
N GLN A 96 11.31 23.69 -3.99
CA GLN A 96 11.68 24.24 -5.30
C GLN A 96 11.21 23.36 -6.46
N LEU A 97 11.36 22.05 -6.35
CA LEU A 97 10.86 21.10 -7.35
C LEU A 97 9.34 21.26 -7.55
N ILE A 98 8.58 21.26 -6.46
CA ILE A 98 7.11 21.40 -6.51
C ILE A 98 6.74 22.76 -7.12
N ALA A 99 7.34 23.85 -6.66
CA ALA A 99 7.02 25.20 -7.12
C ALA A 99 7.35 25.44 -8.60
N THR A 100 8.36 24.77 -9.15
CA THR A 100 8.79 24.96 -10.55
C THR A 100 8.18 23.95 -11.51
N LYS A 101 8.25 22.67 -11.21
CA LYS A 101 7.83 21.62 -12.14
C LYS A 101 6.36 21.23 -11.97
N TYR A 102 5.84 21.35 -10.76
CA TYR A 102 4.50 20.89 -10.38
C TYR A 102 3.55 22.04 -9.99
N ALA A 103 3.88 23.28 -10.34
CA ALA A 103 3.09 24.49 -10.00
C ALA A 103 1.62 24.46 -10.49
N ARG A 104 1.27 23.58 -11.42
CA ARG A 104 -0.09 23.43 -11.95
C ARG A 104 -0.93 22.36 -11.26
N TYR A 105 -0.34 21.71 -10.26
CA TYR A 105 -0.97 20.65 -9.49
C TYR A 105 -1.35 21.17 -8.11
N GLU A 106 -2.43 20.65 -7.58
CA GLU A 106 -2.76 20.75 -6.18
C GLU A 106 -2.20 19.53 -5.45
N ILE A 107 -1.68 19.71 -4.25
CA ILE A 107 -1.21 18.63 -3.41
C ILE A 107 -2.39 18.18 -2.56
N ASP A 108 -2.86 16.96 -2.78
CA ASP A 108 -3.91 16.34 -1.97
C ASP A 108 -3.33 15.81 -0.66
N SER A 109 -2.24 15.06 -0.75
CA SER A 109 -1.58 14.52 0.43
C SER A 109 -0.05 14.49 0.27
N VAL A 110 0.63 14.48 1.42
CA VAL A 110 2.08 14.26 1.51
C VAL A 110 2.35 13.23 2.59
N GLU A 111 3.13 12.24 2.24
CA GLU A 111 3.57 11.17 3.14
C GLU A 111 5.09 11.11 3.19
N TRP A 112 5.62 10.81 4.37
CA TRP A 112 7.00 10.40 4.53
C TRP A 112 7.06 8.88 4.47
N VAL A 113 7.77 8.34 3.51
CA VAL A 113 7.88 6.90 3.28
C VAL A 113 9.26 6.41 3.65
N GLU A 114 9.29 5.46 4.58
CA GLU A 114 10.50 4.76 4.99
C GLU A 114 10.55 3.38 4.35
N THR A 115 11.72 3.01 3.84
CA THR A 115 11.97 1.68 3.26
C THR A 115 13.36 1.16 3.66
N PRO A 116 13.63 -0.15 3.53
CA PRO A 116 14.96 -0.71 3.79
C PRO A 116 16.08 -0.11 2.92
N THR A 117 15.75 0.49 1.77
CA THR A 117 16.72 0.98 0.79
C THR A 117 16.80 2.50 0.72
N GLY A 118 16.05 3.22 1.55
CA GLY A 118 16.04 4.68 1.61
C GLY A 118 14.65 5.26 1.73
N ASN A 119 14.60 6.52 2.12
CA ASN A 119 13.36 7.21 2.44
C ASN A 119 13.04 8.28 1.38
N TYR A 120 11.77 8.64 1.27
CA TYR A 120 11.32 9.66 0.31
C TYR A 120 9.99 10.28 0.74
N TYR A 121 9.69 11.44 0.18
CA TYR A 121 8.35 12.04 0.23
C TYR A 121 7.52 11.48 -0.92
N GLN A 122 6.29 11.09 -0.62
CA GLN A 122 5.29 10.71 -1.60
C GLN A 122 4.19 11.76 -1.62
N PHE A 123 3.88 12.27 -2.80
CA PHE A 123 2.83 13.27 -3.03
C PHE A 123 1.74 12.66 -3.89
N GLU A 124 0.52 12.83 -3.47
CA GLU A 124 -0.62 12.67 -4.34
C GLU A 124 -0.95 14.05 -4.93
N LEU A 125 -0.83 14.14 -6.24
CA LEU A 125 -1.02 15.37 -6.99
C LEU A 125 -2.31 15.34 -7.78
N GLU A 126 -3.13 16.36 -7.58
CA GLU A 126 -4.38 16.55 -8.30
C GLU A 126 -4.27 17.61 -9.38
N ARG A 127 -5.08 17.43 -10.41
CA ARG A 127 -5.34 18.46 -11.41
C ARG A 127 -6.81 18.38 -11.83
N ASP A 128 -7.44 19.56 -11.88
CA ASP A 128 -8.87 19.67 -12.21
C ASP A 128 -9.79 18.83 -11.28
N GLY A 129 -9.41 18.71 -9.97
CA GLY A 129 -10.17 17.97 -8.95
C GLY A 129 -10.11 16.46 -9.11
N ARG A 130 -9.08 15.94 -9.77
CA ARG A 130 -8.85 14.50 -9.93
C ARG A 130 -7.40 14.17 -9.63
N LEU A 131 -7.20 13.03 -8.98
CA LEU A 131 -5.86 12.46 -8.82
C LEU A 131 -5.24 12.25 -10.21
N ASP A 132 -4.12 12.93 -10.49
CA ASP A 132 -3.42 12.88 -11.78
C ASP A 132 -2.18 11.99 -11.69
N ARG A 133 -1.42 12.10 -10.58
CA ARG A 133 -0.22 11.29 -10.37
C ARG A 133 0.25 11.22 -8.92
N THR A 134 0.94 10.15 -8.64
CA THR A 134 1.79 9.99 -7.46
C THR A 134 3.21 10.41 -7.83
N LEU A 135 3.80 11.30 -7.04
CA LEU A 135 5.18 11.78 -7.19
C LEU A 135 5.99 11.33 -5.99
N LYS A 136 7.16 10.74 -6.24
CA LYS A 136 8.11 10.35 -5.19
C LYS A 136 9.38 11.15 -5.31
N VAL A 137 9.82 11.75 -4.19
CA VAL A 137 10.94 12.68 -4.16
C VAL A 137 11.81 12.44 -2.94
N ARG A 138 13.11 12.33 -3.12
CA ARG A 138 14.06 12.31 -2.01
C ARG A 138 14.22 13.71 -1.40
N GLU A 139 14.85 13.78 -0.22
CA GLU A 139 15.08 15.05 0.50
C GLU A 139 15.91 16.05 -0.31
N ASP A 140 16.78 15.55 -1.21
CA ASP A 140 17.60 16.38 -2.11
C ASP A 140 16.85 16.91 -3.35
N GLY A 141 15.56 16.63 -3.46
CA GLY A 141 14.74 17.01 -4.61
C GLY A 141 14.81 16.04 -5.79
N THR A 142 15.52 14.92 -5.68
CA THR A 142 15.59 13.91 -6.74
C THR A 142 14.29 13.11 -6.83
N GLU A 143 13.67 13.11 -8.00
CA GLU A 143 12.52 12.23 -8.31
C GLU A 143 12.96 10.77 -8.48
N ILE A 144 12.12 9.83 -8.03
CA ILE A 144 12.38 8.37 -8.11
C ILE A 144 11.19 7.57 -8.63
#